data_743ac4f7f81631e238f8b020f44b0b40
#
_entry.id   743ac4f7f81631e238f8b020f44b0b40
#
_cell.length_a   1.000
_cell.length_b   1.000
_cell.length_c   1.000
_cell.angle_alpha   90.00
_cell.angle_beta   90.00
_cell.angle_gamma   90.00
#
_symmetry.space_group_name_H-M   'P 1'
#
loop_
_entity.id
_entity.type
_entity.pdbx_description
1 polymer ?
#
loop_
_entity_poly.entity_id
_entity_poly.type
_entity_poly.pdbx_seq_one_letter_code
_entity_poly.pdbx_strand_id
1 'polypeptide(L)'
;MKHSHISHSQPQGGLSRRRFLYAAAAGSALLSAGALTACASKPNVPEPLVQPLGQTTFAAYAADTRAWIESRRRWATDDHALELEANCPAETRPPADTPILGGILCIHGLGDSPWSFVDQAKNLSAAGWLVRTVLLPGCGTMPEDMAAPTADDWRRVVNEQAHVLRRDLNQLGPGTDGKPRPMWLGGFSTGCNLALEAALTGQADADGLLLFSPAFVVRTHLTFLAPLLK
;
A
#
# COMPACT_ATOMS: atom_id res chain seq x y z
N MET A 1 8.65 52.60 39.32
CA MET A 1 8.43 51.56 38.30
C MET A 1 9.60 50.57 38.40
N LYS A 2 9.35 49.35 38.94
CA LYS A 2 10.38 48.31 39.10
C LYS A 2 10.24 47.31 37.97
N HIS A 3 11.28 47.18 37.14
CA HIS A 3 11.40 46.09 36.16
C HIS A 3 11.91 44.84 36.81
N SER A 4 11.12 43.79 36.81
CA SER A 4 11.51 42.46 37.26
C SER A 4 12.13 41.69 36.08
N HIS A 5 13.42 41.36 36.20
CA HIS A 5 14.09 40.41 35.30
C HIS A 5 13.64 38.99 35.60
N ILE A 6 13.03 38.31 34.59
CA ILE A 6 12.79 36.88 34.65
C ILE A 6 14.00 36.20 34.03
N SER A 7 14.74 35.47 34.90
CA SER A 7 15.85 34.62 34.47
C SER A 7 15.30 33.28 33.96
N HIS A 8 15.50 33.00 32.68
CA HIS A 8 15.27 31.67 32.09
C HIS A 8 16.51 30.81 32.27
N SER A 9 16.44 29.86 33.21
CA SER A 9 17.40 28.76 33.31
C SER A 9 17.11 27.70 32.26
N GLN A 10 18.05 27.50 31.33
CA GLN A 10 18.03 26.38 30.38
C GLN A 10 18.44 25.07 31.10
N PRO A 11 17.80 23.93 30.83
CA PRO A 11 18.30 22.63 31.30
C PRO A 11 19.47 22.19 30.41
N GLN A 12 20.65 22.09 31.02
CA GLN A 12 21.82 21.46 30.40
C GLN A 12 21.74 19.95 30.61
N GLY A 13 21.75 19.16 29.53
CA GLY A 13 21.78 17.69 29.60
C GLY A 13 21.52 16.95 28.32
N GLY A 14 21.87 17.51 27.15
CA GLY A 14 21.83 16.79 25.87
C GLY A 14 23.17 16.09 25.61
N LEU A 15 23.18 14.77 25.50
CA LEU A 15 24.32 13.99 24.99
C LEU A 15 24.70 14.48 23.58
N SER A 16 25.95 15.01 23.45
CA SER A 16 26.43 15.52 22.16
C SER A 16 26.53 14.38 21.13
N ARG A 17 26.20 14.65 19.85
CA ARG A 17 26.31 13.71 18.73
C ARG A 17 27.68 13.01 18.62
N ARG A 18 28.74 13.65 19.10
CA ARG A 18 30.10 13.05 19.18
C ARG A 18 30.22 11.93 20.19
N ARG A 19 29.55 12.00 21.36
CA ARG A 19 29.55 10.92 22.35
C ARG A 19 28.77 9.69 21.89
N PHE A 20 27.74 9.87 21.09
CA PHE A 20 26.99 8.75 20.50
C PHE A 20 27.82 7.96 19.47
N LEU A 21 28.66 8.64 18.68
CA LEU A 21 29.55 7.99 17.70
C LEU A 21 30.74 7.26 18.34
N TYR A 22 31.22 7.72 19.49
CA TYR A 22 32.32 7.03 20.23
C TYR A 22 31.82 5.80 21.00
N ALA A 23 30.59 5.76 21.44
CA ALA A 23 30.01 4.58 22.08
C ALA A 23 29.73 3.43 21.09
N ALA A 24 29.50 3.75 19.80
CA ALA A 24 29.32 2.75 18.74
C ALA A 24 30.65 2.11 18.27
N ALA A 25 31.79 2.79 18.46
CA ALA A 25 33.11 2.31 18.02
C ALA A 25 33.85 1.43 19.04
N ALA A 26 33.42 1.44 20.30
CA ALA A 26 34.10 0.69 21.40
C ALA A 26 33.53 -0.73 21.60
N GLY A 27 32.46 -1.12 20.89
CA GLY A 27 31.80 -2.43 21.01
C GLY A 27 32.35 -3.53 20.09
N SER A 28 33.38 -3.26 19.27
CA SER A 28 33.77 -4.17 18.17
C SER A 28 35.03 -4.99 18.43
N ALA A 29 35.53 -5.06 19.63
CA ALA A 29 36.78 -5.78 19.91
C ALA A 29 36.67 -6.67 21.17
N LEU A 30 35.88 -7.73 21.12
CA LEU A 30 35.98 -8.93 21.99
C LEU A 30 34.97 -9.99 21.56
N LEU A 31 35.20 -10.64 20.40
CA LEU A 31 34.61 -11.93 20.06
C LEU A 31 35.67 -12.80 19.40
N SER A 32 36.63 -13.27 20.23
CA SER A 32 37.50 -14.36 19.87
C SER A 32 36.97 -15.66 20.44
N ALA A 33 36.77 -16.64 19.53
CA ALA A 33 36.83 -18.07 19.72
C ALA A 33 35.90 -18.69 20.79
N GLY A 34 34.72 -19.06 20.36
CA GLY A 34 33.91 -20.10 20.94
C GLY A 34 33.06 -20.71 19.82
N ALA A 35 33.58 -21.72 19.13
CA ALA A 35 32.79 -22.54 18.21
C ALA A 35 31.75 -23.33 19.00
N LEU A 36 30.66 -22.67 19.39
CA LEU A 36 29.42 -23.32 19.73
C LEU A 36 28.70 -23.56 18.42
N THR A 37 28.83 -24.76 17.88
CA THR A 37 27.87 -25.36 16.93
C THR A 37 26.54 -25.53 17.65
N ALA A 38 25.89 -24.41 17.94
CA ALA A 38 24.47 -24.41 18.12
C ALA A 38 23.89 -24.71 16.73
N CYS A 39 23.30 -25.89 16.56
CA CYS A 39 22.31 -26.10 15.53
C CYS A 39 21.17 -25.11 15.81
N ALA A 40 21.36 -23.85 15.42
CA ALA A 40 20.25 -22.91 15.33
C ALA A 40 19.37 -23.47 14.24
N SER A 41 18.30 -24.16 14.63
CA SER A 41 17.19 -24.42 13.72
C SER A 41 16.86 -23.10 13.10
N LYS A 42 16.97 -23.01 11.75
CA LYS A 42 16.52 -21.81 11.02
C LYS A 42 15.13 -21.50 11.53
N PRO A 43 14.86 -20.25 11.90
CA PRO A 43 13.49 -19.88 12.27
C PRO A 43 12.58 -20.42 11.16
N ASN A 44 11.51 -21.10 11.54
CA ASN A 44 10.54 -21.63 10.59
C ASN A 44 9.81 -20.45 9.95
N VAL A 45 10.46 -19.81 8.95
CA VAL A 45 9.87 -18.72 8.18
C VAL A 45 8.88 -19.39 7.24
N PRO A 46 7.59 -19.04 7.31
CA PRO A 46 6.60 -19.60 6.40
C PRO A 46 7.00 -19.34 4.95
N GLU A 47 6.71 -20.31 4.08
CA GLU A 47 6.95 -20.17 2.64
C GLU A 47 6.17 -18.96 2.11
N PRO A 48 6.81 -18.04 1.37
CA PRO A 48 6.13 -16.91 0.76
C PRO A 48 5.10 -17.39 -0.27
N LEU A 49 3.90 -16.85 -0.24
CA LEU A 49 2.82 -17.22 -1.15
C LEU A 49 2.17 -15.99 -1.77
N VAL A 50 1.61 -16.17 -2.97
CA VAL A 50 0.81 -15.16 -3.67
C VAL A 50 -0.67 -15.40 -3.37
N GLN A 51 -1.41 -14.33 -3.09
CA GLN A 51 -2.86 -14.42 -2.90
C GLN A 51 -3.56 -14.94 -4.15
N PRO A 52 -4.69 -15.68 -4.02
CA PRO A 52 -5.50 -16.11 -5.16
C PRO A 52 -6.01 -14.92 -5.96
N LEU A 53 -5.93 -14.99 -7.28
CA LEU A 53 -6.42 -14.00 -8.24
C LEU A 53 -7.40 -14.65 -9.22
N GLY A 54 -8.11 -13.83 -10.02
CA GLY A 54 -9.02 -14.31 -11.06
C GLY A 54 -10.50 -14.27 -10.68
N GLN A 55 -10.87 -13.53 -9.63
CA GLN A 55 -12.26 -13.35 -9.26
C GLN A 55 -12.99 -12.48 -10.28
N THR A 56 -14.22 -12.89 -10.63
CA THR A 56 -15.03 -12.22 -11.66
C THR A 56 -15.88 -11.06 -11.14
N THR A 57 -15.96 -10.85 -9.83
CA THR A 57 -16.66 -9.71 -9.20
C THR A 57 -15.78 -9.06 -8.14
N PHE A 58 -15.99 -7.77 -7.89
CA PHE A 58 -15.27 -7.09 -6.81
C PHE A 58 -15.60 -7.67 -5.44
N ALA A 59 -16.86 -8.05 -5.20
CA ALA A 59 -17.28 -8.65 -3.93
C ALA A 59 -16.53 -9.98 -3.65
N ALA A 60 -16.41 -10.85 -4.66
CA ALA A 60 -15.64 -12.08 -4.54
C ALA A 60 -14.16 -11.81 -4.29
N TYR A 61 -13.57 -10.87 -5.03
CA TYR A 61 -12.18 -10.45 -4.82
C TYR A 61 -11.94 -9.95 -3.39
N ALA A 62 -12.80 -9.07 -2.90
CA ALA A 62 -12.68 -8.53 -1.54
C ALA A 62 -12.84 -9.61 -0.46
N ALA A 63 -13.80 -10.53 -0.64
CA ALA A 63 -14.04 -11.62 0.29
C ALA A 63 -12.87 -12.62 0.32
N ASP A 64 -12.36 -13.05 -0.83
CA ASP A 64 -11.24 -13.98 -0.93
C ASP A 64 -9.95 -13.34 -0.38
N THR A 65 -9.71 -12.05 -0.69
CA THR A 65 -8.56 -11.31 -0.14
C THR A 65 -8.67 -11.17 1.37
N ARG A 66 -9.86 -10.90 1.91
CA ARG A 66 -10.08 -10.87 3.35
C ARG A 66 -9.76 -12.21 4.00
N ALA A 67 -10.30 -13.31 3.48
CA ALA A 67 -10.03 -14.66 3.98
C ALA A 67 -8.53 -15.01 3.91
N TRP A 68 -7.86 -14.58 2.83
CA TRP A 68 -6.42 -14.73 2.67
C TRP A 68 -5.63 -13.99 3.75
N ILE A 69 -5.97 -12.72 4.03
CA ILE A 69 -5.35 -11.94 5.09
C ILE A 69 -5.59 -12.60 6.45
N GLU A 70 -6.82 -12.97 6.77
CA GLU A 70 -7.18 -13.62 8.04
C GLU A 70 -6.37 -14.89 8.28
N SER A 71 -6.11 -15.67 7.22
CA SER A 71 -5.38 -16.95 7.32
C SER A 71 -3.86 -16.79 7.46
N ARG A 72 -3.29 -15.66 7.05
CA ARG A 72 -1.82 -15.49 6.91
C ARG A 72 -1.24 -14.29 7.64
N ARG A 73 -2.07 -13.34 8.07
CA ARG A 73 -1.55 -12.11 8.64
C ARG A 73 -0.82 -12.36 9.95
N ARG A 74 0.36 -11.82 10.07
CA ARG A 74 1.04 -11.63 11.36
C ARG A 74 0.49 -10.35 11.98
N TRP A 75 -0.40 -10.51 12.97
CA TRP A 75 -1.05 -9.39 13.63
C TRP A 75 -0.03 -8.55 14.40
N ALA A 76 -0.09 -7.23 14.26
CA ALA A 76 0.80 -6.29 14.93
C ALA A 76 0.19 -5.76 16.23
N THR A 77 -1.14 -5.80 16.36
CA THR A 77 -1.91 -5.31 17.51
C THR A 77 -2.98 -6.32 17.92
N ASP A 78 -3.63 -6.09 19.05
CA ASP A 78 -4.80 -6.87 19.49
C ASP A 78 -6.09 -6.46 18.76
N ASP A 79 -6.10 -5.32 18.06
CA ASP A 79 -7.23 -4.88 17.25
C ASP A 79 -7.14 -5.48 15.83
N HIS A 80 -7.44 -6.78 15.74
CA HIS A 80 -7.44 -7.50 14.47
C HIS A 80 -8.49 -6.97 13.49
N ALA A 81 -9.59 -6.41 13.99
CA ALA A 81 -10.65 -5.86 13.16
C ALA A 81 -10.17 -4.63 12.39
N LEU A 82 -9.51 -3.69 13.09
CA LEU A 82 -8.92 -2.51 12.46
C LEU A 82 -7.80 -2.88 11.47
N GLU A 83 -6.92 -3.81 11.85
CA GLU A 83 -5.87 -4.27 10.95
C GLU A 83 -6.42 -4.92 9.68
N LEU A 84 -7.50 -5.67 9.81
CA LEU A 84 -8.16 -6.29 8.67
C LEU A 84 -8.83 -5.25 7.78
N GLU A 85 -9.55 -4.29 8.36
CA GLU A 85 -10.14 -3.16 7.62
C GLU A 85 -9.06 -2.38 6.86
N ALA A 86 -7.94 -2.09 7.50
CA ALA A 86 -6.84 -1.34 6.91
C ALA A 86 -6.16 -2.05 5.71
N ASN A 87 -6.26 -3.36 5.63
CA ASN A 87 -5.57 -4.14 4.59
C ASN A 87 -6.51 -4.74 3.54
N CYS A 88 -7.82 -4.79 3.81
CA CYS A 88 -8.78 -5.34 2.85
C CYS A 88 -9.10 -4.35 1.73
N PRO A 89 -9.27 -4.86 0.49
CA PRO A 89 -9.91 -4.09 -0.57
C PRO A 89 -11.28 -3.60 -0.15
N ALA A 90 -11.62 -2.37 -0.50
CA ALA A 90 -12.88 -1.75 -0.12
C ALA A 90 -13.59 -1.11 -1.32
N GLU A 91 -14.91 -1.15 -1.29
CA GLU A 91 -15.76 -0.38 -2.19
C GLU A 91 -16.47 0.72 -1.39
N THR A 92 -16.28 1.97 -1.79
CA THR A 92 -16.96 3.13 -1.21
C THR A 92 -17.90 3.72 -2.25
N ARG A 93 -19.19 3.71 -1.94
CA ARG A 93 -20.26 4.21 -2.82
C ARG A 93 -20.69 5.60 -2.44
N PRO A 94 -21.12 6.42 -3.42
CA PRO A 94 -21.85 7.64 -3.12
C PRO A 94 -23.05 7.39 -2.21
N PRO A 95 -23.50 8.42 -1.46
CA PRO A 95 -24.80 8.38 -0.75
C PRO A 95 -25.93 7.94 -1.68
N ALA A 96 -26.95 7.29 -1.12
CA ALA A 96 -28.03 6.65 -1.90
C ALA A 96 -28.79 7.62 -2.83
N ASP A 97 -28.84 8.90 -2.47
CA ASP A 97 -29.48 9.99 -3.21
C ASP A 97 -28.55 10.68 -4.22
N THR A 98 -27.27 10.29 -4.25
CA THR A 98 -26.24 10.88 -5.13
C THR A 98 -26.01 9.98 -6.34
N PRO A 99 -26.20 10.47 -7.56
CA PRO A 99 -25.93 9.69 -8.78
C PRO A 99 -24.46 9.29 -8.86
N ILE A 100 -24.19 8.06 -9.29
CA ILE A 100 -22.82 7.62 -9.60
C ILE A 100 -22.36 8.31 -10.88
N LEU A 101 -21.39 9.19 -10.81
CA LEU A 101 -20.83 9.93 -11.94
C LEU A 101 -19.85 9.10 -12.75
N GLY A 102 -19.07 8.25 -12.09
CA GLY A 102 -18.05 7.39 -12.68
C GLY A 102 -17.44 6.48 -11.62
N GLY A 103 -16.36 5.78 -11.97
CA GLY A 103 -15.64 4.88 -11.05
C GLY A 103 -14.16 5.20 -10.98
N ILE A 104 -13.55 4.92 -9.83
CA ILE A 104 -12.10 5.07 -9.61
C ILE A 104 -11.58 3.79 -8.97
N LEU A 105 -10.55 3.20 -9.56
CA LEU A 105 -9.76 2.12 -8.96
C LEU A 105 -8.49 2.69 -8.37
N CYS A 106 -8.31 2.57 -7.05
CA CYS A 106 -7.16 3.09 -6.32
C CYS A 106 -6.15 1.99 -6.01
N ILE A 107 -4.87 2.26 -6.31
CA ILE A 107 -3.74 1.32 -6.24
C ILE A 107 -2.69 1.89 -5.30
N HIS A 108 -2.45 1.22 -4.18
CA HIS A 108 -1.51 1.68 -3.16
C HIS A 108 -0.03 1.51 -3.56
N GLY A 109 0.87 2.02 -2.73
CA GLY A 109 2.32 1.94 -2.92
C GLY A 109 2.94 0.60 -2.50
N LEU A 110 4.24 0.45 -2.74
CA LEU A 110 5.00 -0.72 -2.31
C LEU A 110 5.02 -0.84 -0.78
N GLY A 111 4.69 -2.02 -0.26
CA GLY A 111 4.66 -2.27 1.19
C GLY A 111 3.59 -1.51 1.96
N ASP A 112 2.61 -0.99 1.26
CA ASP A 112 1.49 -0.20 1.77
C ASP A 112 0.19 -1.02 1.73
N SER A 113 -0.96 -0.37 1.93
CA SER A 113 -2.27 -1.02 1.98
C SER A 113 -3.38 -0.14 1.38
N PRO A 114 -4.58 -0.69 1.13
CA PRO A 114 -5.75 0.09 0.72
C PRO A 114 -6.10 1.27 1.62
N TRP A 115 -5.66 1.25 2.89
CA TRP A 115 -5.88 2.33 3.86
C TRP A 115 -5.36 3.68 3.41
N SER A 116 -4.31 3.73 2.59
CA SER A 116 -3.76 4.98 2.03
C SER A 116 -4.80 5.82 1.31
N PHE A 117 -5.90 5.22 0.86
CA PHE A 117 -6.95 5.91 0.11
C PHE A 117 -8.23 6.12 0.91
N VAL A 118 -8.27 5.85 2.22
CA VAL A 118 -9.50 5.90 3.02
C VAL A 118 -10.17 7.28 2.97
N ASP A 119 -9.39 8.36 3.10
CA ASP A 119 -9.94 9.71 3.09
C ASP A 119 -10.28 10.18 1.67
N GLN A 120 -9.46 9.83 0.69
CA GLN A 120 -9.72 10.10 -0.73
C GLN A 120 -10.99 9.38 -1.18
N ALA A 121 -11.18 8.12 -0.78
CA ALA A 121 -12.37 7.35 -1.11
C ALA A 121 -13.65 7.99 -0.53
N LYS A 122 -13.61 8.46 0.73
CA LYS A 122 -14.72 9.20 1.35
C LYS A 122 -15.05 10.48 0.58
N ASN A 123 -14.04 11.30 0.28
CA ASN A 123 -14.23 12.57 -0.40
C ASN A 123 -14.73 12.40 -1.84
N LEU A 124 -14.16 11.46 -2.58
CA LEU A 124 -14.54 11.15 -3.95
C LEU A 124 -15.95 10.55 -4.02
N SER A 125 -16.29 9.67 -3.08
CA SER A 125 -17.64 9.09 -3.04
C SER A 125 -18.69 10.13 -2.69
N ALA A 126 -18.42 11.05 -1.76
CA ALA A 126 -19.30 12.19 -1.48
C ALA A 126 -19.51 13.09 -2.70
N ALA A 127 -18.53 13.14 -3.62
CA ALA A 127 -18.62 13.84 -4.90
C ALA A 127 -19.26 13.01 -6.03
N GLY A 128 -19.80 11.82 -5.75
CA GLY A 128 -20.52 11.00 -6.72
C GLY A 128 -19.68 9.91 -7.40
N TRP A 129 -18.46 9.62 -6.95
CA TRP A 129 -17.63 8.58 -7.53
C TRP A 129 -17.76 7.25 -6.80
N LEU A 130 -17.92 6.16 -7.56
CA LEU A 130 -17.74 4.80 -7.04
C LEU A 130 -16.24 4.52 -6.90
N VAL A 131 -15.75 4.36 -5.66
CA VAL A 131 -14.32 4.15 -5.41
C VAL A 131 -14.06 2.71 -4.97
N ARG A 132 -13.10 2.06 -5.61
CA ARG A 132 -12.59 0.74 -5.22
C ARG A 132 -11.11 0.83 -4.96
N THR A 133 -10.64 0.08 -3.97
CA THR A 133 -9.22 -0.09 -3.66
C THR A 133 -8.81 -1.54 -3.92
N VAL A 134 -7.55 -1.76 -4.31
CA VAL A 134 -6.97 -3.11 -4.45
C VAL A 134 -5.89 -3.33 -3.42
N LEU A 135 -5.65 -4.58 -3.04
CA LEU A 135 -4.46 -4.99 -2.31
C LEU A 135 -3.48 -5.63 -3.29
N LEU A 136 -2.27 -5.07 -3.39
CA LEU A 136 -1.22 -5.66 -4.22
C LEU A 136 -0.72 -6.97 -3.60
N PRO A 137 -0.54 -8.04 -4.40
CA PRO A 137 0.00 -9.31 -3.94
C PRO A 137 1.28 -9.15 -3.14
N GLY A 138 1.39 -9.90 -2.03
CA GLY A 138 2.49 -9.81 -1.08
C GLY A 138 2.29 -8.79 0.04
N CYS A 139 1.32 -7.89 -0.08
CA CYS A 139 0.97 -6.92 0.95
C CYS A 139 -0.14 -7.46 1.88
N GLY A 140 -0.31 -6.84 3.04
CA GLY A 140 -1.44 -7.09 3.94
C GLY A 140 -1.34 -8.33 4.82
N THR A 141 -0.39 -9.23 4.60
CA THR A 141 -0.22 -10.49 5.35
C THR A 141 1.02 -10.45 6.25
N MET A 142 2.12 -11.06 5.85
CA MET A 142 3.39 -11.04 6.57
C MET A 142 4.50 -10.48 5.65
N PRO A 143 5.56 -9.87 6.19
CA PRO A 143 6.62 -9.27 5.37
C PRO A 143 7.27 -10.24 4.40
N GLU A 144 7.36 -11.52 4.75
CA GLU A 144 7.95 -12.57 3.96
C GLU A 144 7.19 -12.82 2.64
N ASP A 145 5.87 -12.58 2.62
CA ASP A 145 5.03 -12.76 1.44
C ASP A 145 5.38 -11.77 0.32
N MET A 146 6.06 -10.65 0.64
CA MET A 146 6.56 -9.72 -0.38
C MET A 146 7.61 -10.33 -1.32
N ALA A 147 8.22 -11.46 -0.95
CA ALA A 147 9.21 -12.13 -1.78
C ALA A 147 8.59 -13.05 -2.85
N ALA A 148 7.29 -13.37 -2.75
CA ALA A 148 6.63 -14.29 -3.66
C ALA A 148 6.13 -13.64 -4.97
N PRO A 149 5.45 -12.47 -4.95
CA PRO A 149 4.82 -11.92 -6.15
C PRO A 149 5.84 -11.36 -7.12
N THR A 150 5.49 -11.47 -8.39
CA THR A 150 6.18 -10.83 -9.50
C THR A 150 5.49 -9.50 -9.87
N ALA A 151 6.15 -8.71 -10.72
CA ALA A 151 5.50 -7.52 -11.28
C ALA A 151 4.24 -7.88 -12.11
N ASP A 152 4.22 -9.07 -12.72
CA ASP A 152 3.06 -9.55 -13.48
C ASP A 152 1.86 -9.87 -12.58
N ASP A 153 2.08 -10.34 -11.37
CA ASP A 153 1.00 -10.55 -10.40
C ASP A 153 0.37 -9.22 -10.00
N TRP A 154 1.16 -8.16 -9.85
CA TRP A 154 0.66 -6.80 -9.58
C TRP A 154 -0.10 -6.22 -10.76
N ARG A 155 0.42 -6.36 -11.99
CA ARG A 155 -0.30 -5.96 -13.23
C ARG A 155 -1.62 -6.69 -13.34
N ARG A 156 -1.60 -7.97 -13.07
CA ARG A 156 -2.78 -8.82 -13.17
C ARG A 156 -3.90 -8.36 -12.26
N VAL A 157 -3.66 -8.13 -10.97
CA VAL A 157 -4.72 -7.67 -10.04
C VAL A 157 -5.27 -6.31 -10.48
N VAL A 158 -4.40 -5.38 -10.92
CA VAL A 158 -4.85 -4.07 -11.40
C VAL A 158 -5.74 -4.19 -12.64
N ASN A 159 -5.29 -4.96 -13.63
CA ASN A 159 -6.03 -5.14 -14.88
C ASN A 159 -7.36 -5.87 -14.67
N GLU A 160 -7.37 -6.96 -13.89
CA GLU A 160 -8.58 -7.71 -13.56
C GLU A 160 -9.61 -6.82 -12.86
N GLN A 161 -9.20 -6.05 -11.84
CA GLN A 161 -10.12 -5.20 -11.09
C GLN A 161 -10.54 -3.95 -11.87
N ALA A 162 -9.71 -3.44 -12.78
CA ALA A 162 -10.11 -2.39 -13.72
C ALA A 162 -11.20 -2.89 -14.68
N HIS A 163 -11.04 -4.08 -15.27
CA HIS A 163 -12.07 -4.69 -16.12
C HIS A 163 -13.38 -4.95 -15.37
N VAL A 164 -13.30 -5.40 -14.11
CA VAL A 164 -14.48 -5.59 -13.24
C VAL A 164 -15.19 -4.25 -13.01
N LEU A 165 -14.44 -3.19 -12.68
CA LEU A 165 -15.01 -1.86 -12.46
C LEU A 165 -15.66 -1.31 -13.73
N ARG A 166 -14.97 -1.38 -14.87
CA ARG A 166 -15.50 -0.92 -16.18
C ARG A 166 -16.80 -1.64 -16.53
N ARG A 167 -16.83 -2.97 -16.39
CA ARG A 167 -18.03 -3.77 -16.62
C ARG A 167 -19.19 -3.33 -15.72
N ASP A 168 -18.93 -3.14 -14.42
CA ASP A 168 -19.96 -2.76 -13.46
C ASP A 168 -20.49 -1.34 -13.75
N LEU A 169 -19.64 -0.39 -14.17
CA LEU A 169 -20.06 0.93 -14.63
C LEU A 169 -20.95 0.85 -15.88
N ASN A 170 -20.61 -0.02 -16.83
CA ASN A 170 -21.41 -0.23 -18.03
C ASN A 170 -22.80 -0.80 -17.69
N GLN A 171 -22.90 -1.68 -16.69
CA GLN A 171 -24.19 -2.21 -16.20
C GLN A 171 -25.09 -1.16 -15.55
N LEU A 172 -24.51 -0.09 -14.99
CA LEU A 172 -25.28 1.06 -14.47
C LEU A 172 -25.89 1.93 -15.58
N GLY A 173 -25.52 1.67 -16.85
CA GLY A 173 -25.95 2.48 -17.98
C GLY A 173 -25.23 3.84 -18.05
N PRO A 174 -25.65 4.73 -18.98
CA PRO A 174 -25.03 6.03 -19.17
C PRO A 174 -25.20 6.94 -17.94
N GLY A 175 -24.35 7.95 -17.84
CA GLY A 175 -24.44 9.01 -16.84
C GLY A 175 -25.64 9.92 -17.08
N THR A 176 -25.84 10.89 -16.20
CA THR A 176 -26.91 11.90 -16.31
C THR A 176 -26.80 12.79 -17.57
N ASP A 177 -25.62 12.85 -18.15
CA ASP A 177 -25.32 13.54 -19.42
C ASP A 177 -25.52 12.67 -20.68
N GLY A 178 -26.00 11.45 -20.50
CA GLY A 178 -26.22 10.46 -21.58
C GLY A 178 -24.94 9.79 -22.10
N LYS A 179 -23.77 10.06 -21.52
CA LYS A 179 -22.48 9.47 -21.92
C LYS A 179 -22.12 8.25 -21.06
N PRO A 180 -21.24 7.35 -21.57
CA PRO A 180 -20.65 6.31 -20.74
C PRO A 180 -20.01 6.90 -19.47
N ARG A 181 -20.18 6.22 -18.34
CA ARG A 181 -19.59 6.67 -17.07
C ARG A 181 -18.07 6.52 -17.14
N PRO A 182 -17.30 7.58 -16.86
CA PRO A 182 -15.85 7.51 -16.91
C PRO A 182 -15.29 6.59 -15.82
N MET A 183 -14.20 5.89 -16.15
CA MET A 183 -13.40 5.10 -15.22
C MET A 183 -11.99 5.69 -15.12
N TRP A 184 -11.57 5.96 -13.91
CA TRP A 184 -10.23 6.48 -13.64
C TRP A 184 -9.41 5.48 -12.85
N LEU A 185 -8.08 5.53 -13.01
CA LEU A 185 -7.14 4.81 -12.17
C LEU A 185 -6.43 5.80 -11.26
N GLY A 186 -6.45 5.52 -9.95
CA GLY A 186 -5.74 6.28 -8.93
C GLY A 186 -4.52 5.49 -8.46
N GLY A 187 -3.34 6.11 -8.39
CA GLY A 187 -2.13 5.46 -7.90
C GLY A 187 -1.40 6.28 -6.86
N PHE A 188 -0.78 5.61 -5.89
CA PHE A 188 0.18 6.21 -4.95
C PHE A 188 1.54 5.54 -5.12
N SER A 189 2.61 6.33 -5.26
CA SER A 189 3.99 5.82 -5.39
C SER A 189 4.12 4.76 -6.50
N THR A 190 4.44 3.50 -6.18
CA THR A 190 4.49 2.36 -7.12
C THR A 190 3.13 2.13 -7.80
N GLY A 191 2.03 2.37 -7.11
CA GLY A 191 0.68 2.29 -7.69
C GLY A 191 0.47 3.25 -8.86
N CYS A 192 1.18 4.40 -8.90
CA CYS A 192 1.16 5.29 -10.05
C CYS A 192 1.76 4.65 -11.30
N ASN A 193 2.84 3.85 -11.13
CA ASN A 193 3.49 3.18 -12.25
C ASN A 193 2.55 2.13 -12.85
N LEU A 194 1.87 1.36 -11.99
CA LEU A 194 0.89 0.34 -12.41
C LEU A 194 -0.33 0.98 -13.09
N ALA A 195 -0.86 2.07 -12.54
CA ALA A 195 -1.98 2.81 -13.13
C ALA A 195 -1.62 3.38 -14.51
N LEU A 196 -0.46 4.01 -14.61
CA LEU A 196 0.03 4.58 -15.87
C LEU A 196 0.31 3.50 -16.92
N GLU A 197 0.97 2.41 -16.54
CA GLU A 197 1.25 1.28 -17.43
C GLU A 197 -0.05 0.67 -17.96
N ALA A 198 -1.02 0.37 -17.09
CA ALA A 198 -2.31 -0.20 -17.47
C ALA A 198 -3.07 0.68 -18.47
N ALA A 199 -3.05 2.02 -18.25
CA ALA A 199 -3.68 2.97 -19.16
C ALA A 199 -2.94 3.07 -20.51
N LEU A 200 -1.60 3.18 -20.50
CA LEU A 200 -0.80 3.35 -21.73
C LEU A 200 -0.76 2.09 -22.61
N THR A 201 -0.81 0.92 -21.99
CA THR A 201 -0.82 -0.36 -22.73
C THR A 201 -2.21 -0.78 -23.20
N GLY A 202 -3.26 -0.03 -22.83
CA GLY A 202 -4.65 -0.37 -23.14
C GLY A 202 -5.18 -1.59 -22.37
N GLN A 203 -4.47 -2.06 -21.35
CA GLN A 203 -4.92 -3.16 -20.49
C GLN A 203 -6.06 -2.74 -19.57
N ALA A 204 -6.15 -1.46 -19.23
CA ALA A 204 -7.31 -0.87 -18.60
C ALA A 204 -7.88 0.22 -19.52
N ASP A 205 -9.18 0.13 -19.80
CA ASP A 205 -9.92 1.15 -20.56
C ASP A 205 -10.21 2.34 -19.64
N ALA A 206 -9.16 3.10 -19.28
CA ALA A 206 -9.22 4.21 -18.34
C ALA A 206 -9.36 5.55 -19.07
N ASP A 207 -10.32 6.37 -18.63
CA ASP A 207 -10.58 7.71 -19.17
C ASP A 207 -9.72 8.79 -18.50
N GLY A 208 -9.09 8.47 -17.36
CA GLY A 208 -8.25 9.41 -16.63
C GLY A 208 -7.37 8.76 -15.57
N LEU A 209 -6.41 9.54 -15.06
CA LEU A 209 -5.46 9.14 -14.03
C LEU A 209 -5.42 10.14 -12.89
N LEU A 210 -5.32 9.63 -11.65
CA LEU A 210 -5.00 10.38 -10.43
C LEU A 210 -3.68 9.84 -9.87
N LEU A 211 -2.60 10.62 -9.96
CA LEU A 211 -1.27 10.17 -9.59
C LEU A 211 -0.76 10.93 -8.36
N PHE A 212 -0.60 10.22 -7.24
CA PHE A 212 -0.13 10.77 -5.97
C PHE A 212 1.33 10.35 -5.73
N SER A 213 2.25 11.32 -5.72
CA SER A 213 3.68 11.08 -5.48
C SER A 213 4.27 9.97 -6.36
N PRO A 214 4.20 10.06 -7.69
CA PRO A 214 4.60 8.98 -8.60
C PRO A 214 6.09 8.64 -8.46
N ALA A 215 6.39 7.33 -8.42
CA ALA A 215 7.75 6.81 -8.29
C ALA A 215 8.39 6.49 -9.66
N PHE A 216 8.27 7.38 -10.65
CA PHE A 216 8.78 7.13 -12.01
C PHE A 216 10.31 7.09 -12.08
N VAL A 217 10.98 7.87 -11.25
CA VAL A 217 12.44 7.90 -11.15
C VAL A 217 12.85 8.02 -9.69
N VAL A 218 13.46 6.97 -9.17
CA VAL A 218 14.05 7.01 -7.82
C VAL A 218 15.49 7.52 -7.93
N ARG A 219 15.70 8.79 -7.59
CA ARG A 219 17.04 9.40 -7.49
C ARG A 219 17.64 9.09 -6.12
N THR A 220 18.32 7.98 -6.00
CA THR A 220 19.14 7.67 -4.82
C THR A 220 20.54 7.29 -5.26
N HIS A 221 21.57 7.78 -4.56
CA HIS A 221 22.96 7.39 -4.79
C HIS A 221 23.22 5.90 -4.53
N LEU A 222 22.23 5.18 -3.97
CA LEU A 222 22.33 3.76 -3.62
C LEU A 222 21.60 2.84 -4.62
N THR A 223 20.97 3.35 -5.68
CA THR A 223 20.28 2.51 -6.67
C THR A 223 21.21 1.52 -7.38
N PHE A 224 22.52 1.83 -7.47
CA PHE A 224 23.51 0.90 -8.04
C PHE A 224 23.74 -0.33 -7.14
N LEU A 225 23.36 -0.30 -5.87
CA LEU A 225 23.45 -1.44 -4.95
C LEU A 225 22.24 -2.38 -5.02
N ALA A 226 21.16 -1.98 -5.68
CA ALA A 226 19.94 -2.79 -5.78
C ALA A 226 20.17 -4.22 -6.32
N PRO A 227 21.08 -4.44 -7.30
CA PRO A 227 21.43 -5.80 -7.76
C PRO A 227 22.15 -6.67 -6.72
N LEU A 228 22.73 -6.05 -5.67
CA LEU A 228 23.46 -6.76 -4.61
C LEU A 228 22.57 -7.17 -3.44
N LEU A 229 21.29 -6.77 -3.46
CA LEU A 229 20.30 -7.06 -2.41
C LEU A 229 19.34 -8.21 -2.79
N LYS A 230 19.70 -8.96 -3.85
CA LYS A 230 19.00 -10.19 -4.27
C LYS A 230 19.53 -11.41 -3.57
#